data_49067a9cfed8cdc44bafcd66b72dcef4
#
_entry.id   49067a9cfed8cdc44bafcd66b72dcef4
#
_cell.length_a   1.000
_cell.length_b   1.000
_cell.length_c   1.000
_cell.angle_alpha   90.00
_cell.angle_beta   90.00
_cell.angle_gamma   90.00
#
_symmetry.space_group_name_H-M   'P 1'
#
loop_
_entity.id
_entity.type
_entity.pdbx_description
1 polymer ?
#
loop_
_entity_poly.entity_id
_entity_poly.type
_entity_poly.pdbx_seq_one_letter_code
_entity_poly.pdbx_strand_id
1 'polypeptide(L)'
;AALLKAGDKILGMDLSHGGHLTHGSKPSFSGQNYSAFYYGVELDGRINYDKVQEIAKIVQPKIIVCGASAYAREIDFKRFREIADSVNAILFADIAHIAGLVAANEHQSPFPHAHVVTTTTHKTLRGPRGGMIMTNDEEIAKKINSAIFPGLQGGPLVHVIAAKAVAFGEAL
;
A
#
# COMPACT_ATOMS: atom_id res chain seq x y z
N ALA A 1 7.51 -9.43 -1.36
CA ALA A 1 8.32 -10.60 -0.99
C ALA A 1 7.66 -11.44 0.12
N ALA A 2 7.24 -10.84 1.25
CA ALA A 2 6.67 -11.59 2.39
C ALA A 2 5.40 -12.39 2.05
N LEU A 3 4.55 -11.86 1.18
CA LEU A 3 3.19 -12.36 0.93
C LEU A 3 2.98 -12.90 -0.48
N LEU A 4 3.97 -12.72 -1.36
CA LEU A 4 3.88 -13.10 -2.78
C LEU A 4 5.07 -13.95 -3.19
N LYS A 5 4.84 -14.81 -4.17
CA LYS A 5 5.87 -15.54 -4.93
C LYS A 5 6.05 -14.88 -6.30
N ALA A 6 7.19 -15.12 -6.95
CA ALA A 6 7.42 -14.67 -8.31
C ALA A 6 6.29 -15.15 -9.24
N GLY A 7 5.80 -14.25 -10.09
CA GLY A 7 4.69 -14.50 -11.01
C GLY A 7 3.29 -14.34 -10.41
N ASP A 8 3.15 -14.18 -9.10
CA ASP A 8 1.83 -13.92 -8.50
C ASP A 8 1.22 -12.63 -9.06
N LYS A 9 -0.11 -12.62 -9.16
CA LYS A 9 -0.84 -11.48 -9.73
C LYS A 9 -1.09 -10.41 -8.67
N ILE A 10 -0.85 -9.16 -9.05
CA ILE A 10 -1.18 -7.98 -8.26
C ILE A 10 -2.05 -7.03 -9.08
N LEU A 11 -2.93 -6.31 -8.41
CA LEU A 11 -3.79 -5.27 -9.01
C LEU A 11 -3.52 -3.96 -8.29
N GLY A 12 -3.09 -2.92 -9.01
CA GLY A 12 -2.79 -1.59 -8.47
C GLY A 12 -3.31 -0.48 -9.35
N MET A 13 -3.19 0.78 -8.90
CA MET A 13 -3.55 1.93 -9.74
C MET A 13 -2.52 2.11 -10.85
N ASP A 14 -2.99 2.39 -12.07
CA ASP A 14 -2.14 2.69 -13.22
C ASP A 14 -1.28 3.93 -12.94
N LEU A 15 0.00 3.85 -13.32
CA LEU A 15 0.95 4.94 -13.13
C LEU A 15 0.50 6.23 -13.83
N SER A 16 -0.08 6.10 -15.03
CA SER A 16 -0.58 7.24 -15.82
C SER A 16 -1.83 7.88 -15.20
N HIS A 17 -2.49 7.20 -14.26
CA HIS A 17 -3.67 7.67 -13.53
C HIS A 17 -3.36 8.08 -12.09
N GLY A 18 -2.07 8.21 -11.74
CA GLY A 18 -1.63 8.67 -10.43
C GLY A 18 -1.11 7.56 -9.50
N GLY A 19 -0.97 6.32 -9.98
CA GLY A 19 -0.37 5.22 -9.24
C GLY A 19 1.10 5.46 -8.89
N HIS A 20 1.70 4.55 -8.12
CA HIS A 20 3.12 4.61 -7.78
C HIS A 20 3.91 3.58 -8.59
N LEU A 21 5.18 3.90 -8.90
CA LEU A 21 6.09 3.01 -9.62
C LEU A 21 6.17 1.61 -8.99
N THR A 22 6.19 1.52 -7.66
CA THR A 22 6.29 0.23 -6.95
C THR A 22 4.99 -0.57 -6.90
N HIS A 23 3.91 -0.08 -7.50
CA HIS A 23 2.64 -0.81 -7.61
C HIS A 23 2.53 -1.63 -8.90
N GLY A 24 3.66 -2.10 -9.43
CA GLY A 24 3.70 -3.00 -10.57
C GLY A 24 4.28 -2.41 -11.85
N SER A 25 4.79 -1.17 -11.86
CA SER A 25 5.43 -0.60 -13.04
C SER A 25 6.63 -1.45 -13.46
N LYS A 26 6.76 -1.74 -14.76
CA LYS A 26 7.75 -2.66 -15.34
C LYS A 26 9.19 -2.51 -14.86
N PRO A 27 9.76 -1.29 -14.70
CA PRO A 27 11.14 -1.14 -14.21
C PRO A 27 11.28 -1.35 -12.70
N SER A 28 10.18 -1.41 -11.94
CA SER A 28 10.23 -1.59 -10.49
C SER A 28 10.37 -3.06 -10.09
N PHE A 29 10.83 -3.31 -8.87
CA PHE A 29 10.89 -4.66 -8.30
C PHE A 29 9.56 -5.42 -8.45
N SER A 30 8.44 -4.76 -8.17
CA SER A 30 7.12 -5.38 -8.27
C SER A 30 6.74 -5.73 -9.71
N GLY A 31 7.04 -4.88 -10.67
CA GLY A 31 6.77 -5.15 -12.08
C GLY A 31 7.69 -6.19 -12.71
N GLN A 32 8.89 -6.39 -12.15
CA GLN A 32 9.84 -7.42 -12.62
C GLN A 32 9.52 -8.81 -12.04
N ASN A 33 8.95 -8.86 -10.84
CA ASN A 33 8.76 -10.12 -10.12
C ASN A 33 7.31 -10.63 -10.10
N TYR A 34 6.32 -9.76 -10.35
CA TYR A 34 4.90 -10.09 -10.29
C TYR A 34 4.18 -9.79 -11.59
N SER A 35 3.07 -10.49 -11.82
CA SER A 35 2.15 -10.20 -12.94
C SER A 35 1.24 -9.04 -12.53
N ALA A 36 1.60 -7.84 -12.98
CA ALA A 36 0.90 -6.61 -12.60
C ALA A 36 -0.27 -6.31 -13.54
N PHE A 37 -1.42 -6.00 -12.95
CA PHE A 37 -2.64 -5.52 -13.60
C PHE A 37 -3.03 -4.18 -12.98
N TYR A 38 -3.83 -3.38 -13.70
CA TYR A 38 -4.07 -2.01 -13.30
C TYR A 38 -5.55 -1.65 -13.37
N TYR A 39 -5.98 -0.81 -12.42
CA TYR A 39 -7.21 -0.03 -12.49
C TYR A 39 -6.86 1.45 -12.65
N GLY A 40 -7.80 2.23 -13.16
CA GLY A 40 -7.60 3.65 -13.39
C GLY A 40 -8.66 4.51 -12.75
N VAL A 41 -8.72 5.77 -13.19
CA VAL A 41 -9.77 6.72 -12.87
C VAL A 41 -10.62 7.00 -14.10
N GLU A 42 -11.87 7.43 -13.88
CA GLU A 42 -12.79 7.90 -14.91
C GLU A 42 -12.43 9.31 -15.39
N LEU A 43 -13.16 9.81 -16.39
CA LEU A 43 -12.95 11.17 -16.93
C LEU A 43 -13.12 12.30 -15.90
N ASP A 44 -13.88 12.04 -14.83
CA ASP A 44 -14.07 12.97 -13.70
C ASP A 44 -12.92 12.88 -12.67
N GLY A 45 -11.93 12.04 -12.91
CA GLY A 45 -10.79 11.83 -12.02
C GLY A 45 -11.08 10.94 -10.80
N ARG A 46 -12.19 10.21 -10.77
CA ARG A 46 -12.56 9.33 -9.66
C ARG A 46 -12.30 7.87 -9.98
N ILE A 47 -11.95 7.10 -8.95
CA ILE A 47 -11.88 5.62 -9.03
C ILE A 47 -13.31 5.10 -9.17
N ASN A 48 -13.54 4.27 -10.20
CA ASN A 48 -14.76 3.51 -10.35
C ASN A 48 -14.60 2.14 -9.70
N TYR A 49 -15.10 1.99 -8.47
CA TYR A 49 -14.95 0.77 -7.67
C TYR A 49 -15.62 -0.45 -8.30
N ASP A 50 -16.69 -0.29 -9.06
CA ASP A 50 -17.36 -1.40 -9.74
C ASP A 50 -16.47 -1.94 -10.87
N LYS A 51 -15.80 -1.07 -11.64
CA LYS A 51 -14.77 -1.49 -12.61
C LYS A 51 -13.57 -2.15 -11.94
N VAL A 52 -13.13 -1.65 -10.78
CA VAL A 52 -12.06 -2.32 -9.99
C VAL A 52 -12.49 -3.74 -9.61
N GLN A 53 -13.75 -3.91 -9.19
CA GLN A 53 -14.30 -5.22 -8.84
C GLN A 53 -14.38 -6.16 -10.05
N GLU A 54 -14.80 -5.66 -11.20
CA GLU A 54 -14.84 -6.44 -12.45
C GLU A 54 -13.43 -6.93 -12.83
N ILE A 55 -12.44 -6.01 -12.81
CA ILE A 55 -11.05 -6.35 -13.10
C ILE A 55 -10.53 -7.38 -12.07
N ALA A 56 -10.80 -7.18 -10.79
CA ALA A 56 -10.38 -8.11 -9.74
C ALA A 56 -10.96 -9.52 -9.95
N LYS A 57 -12.23 -9.63 -10.34
CA LYS A 57 -12.88 -10.91 -10.65
C LYS A 57 -12.27 -11.63 -11.85
N ILE A 58 -11.87 -10.89 -12.88
CA ILE A 58 -11.21 -11.46 -14.07
C ILE A 58 -9.78 -11.87 -13.76
N VAL A 59 -9.04 -10.99 -13.08
CA VAL A 59 -7.61 -11.16 -12.81
C VAL A 59 -7.35 -12.17 -11.71
N GLN A 60 -8.19 -12.20 -10.67
CA GLN A 60 -7.98 -13.00 -9.45
C GLN A 60 -6.61 -12.70 -8.83
N PRO A 61 -6.33 -11.43 -8.42
CA PRO A 61 -5.04 -11.07 -7.86
C PRO A 61 -4.89 -11.62 -6.45
N LYS A 62 -3.66 -11.87 -6.01
CA LYS A 62 -3.36 -12.21 -4.61
C LYS A 62 -3.31 -10.97 -3.71
N ILE A 63 -2.93 -9.83 -4.29
CA ILE A 63 -2.89 -8.54 -3.59
C ILE A 63 -3.59 -7.49 -4.45
N ILE A 64 -4.46 -6.71 -3.82
CA ILE A 64 -4.97 -5.46 -4.36
C ILE A 64 -4.27 -4.33 -3.61
N VAL A 65 -3.57 -3.46 -4.35
CA VAL A 65 -2.91 -2.28 -3.81
C VAL A 65 -3.83 -1.08 -3.98
N CYS A 66 -4.26 -0.49 -2.88
CA CYS A 66 -4.96 0.80 -2.88
C CYS A 66 -4.03 1.89 -2.33
N GLY A 67 -4.01 3.02 -2.99
CA GLY A 67 -3.09 4.12 -2.73
C GLY A 67 -2.51 4.69 -4.01
N ALA A 68 -2.03 5.89 -3.94
CA ALA A 68 -1.58 6.62 -5.11
C ALA A 68 -0.49 7.65 -4.75
N SER A 69 0.28 8.06 -5.76
CA SER A 69 1.20 9.19 -5.65
C SER A 69 0.51 10.52 -5.97
N ALA A 70 -0.48 10.50 -6.87
CA ALA A 70 -1.12 11.71 -7.41
C ALA A 70 -2.63 11.47 -7.60
N TYR A 71 -3.34 11.25 -6.49
CA TYR A 71 -4.80 11.13 -6.47
C TYR A 71 -5.36 12.09 -5.42
N ALA A 72 -6.06 13.12 -5.87
CA ALA A 72 -6.53 14.23 -5.04
C ALA A 72 -7.92 14.02 -4.44
N ARG A 73 -8.45 12.82 -4.51
CA ARG A 73 -9.77 12.46 -3.98
C ARG A 73 -9.62 11.50 -2.81
N GLU A 74 -10.67 11.35 -2.04
CA GLU A 74 -10.74 10.37 -0.97
C GLU A 74 -10.71 8.93 -1.53
N ILE A 75 -9.99 8.05 -0.83
CA ILE A 75 -9.91 6.63 -1.15
C ILE A 75 -10.84 5.88 -0.20
N ASP A 76 -11.84 5.20 -0.75
CA ASP A 76 -12.75 4.36 0.02
C ASP A 76 -12.10 2.99 0.31
N PHE A 77 -11.40 2.90 1.44
CA PHE A 77 -10.74 1.68 1.87
C PHE A 77 -11.74 0.56 2.21
N LYS A 78 -12.94 0.91 2.64
CA LYS A 78 -14.00 -0.08 2.92
C LYS A 78 -14.44 -0.76 1.63
N ARG A 79 -14.69 0.01 0.59
CA ARG A 79 -15.07 -0.53 -0.72
C ARG A 79 -13.95 -1.38 -1.34
N PHE A 80 -12.69 -0.96 -1.21
CA PHE A 80 -11.55 -1.80 -1.60
C PHE A 80 -11.49 -3.10 -0.81
N ARG A 81 -11.81 -3.09 0.49
CA ARG A 81 -11.84 -4.29 1.32
C ARG A 81 -12.92 -5.27 0.83
N GLU A 82 -14.13 -4.80 0.54
CA GLU A 82 -15.20 -5.62 -0.01
C GLU A 82 -14.79 -6.27 -1.33
N ILE A 83 -14.10 -5.52 -2.20
CA ILE A 83 -13.57 -6.05 -3.46
C ILE A 83 -12.51 -7.12 -3.19
N ALA A 84 -11.56 -6.86 -2.31
CA ALA A 84 -10.51 -7.82 -1.98
C ALA A 84 -11.07 -9.12 -1.41
N ASP A 85 -12.03 -9.04 -0.48
CA ASP A 85 -12.69 -10.20 0.11
C ASP A 85 -13.44 -11.01 -0.95
N SER A 86 -14.06 -10.35 -1.94
CA SER A 86 -14.82 -11.02 -3.01
C SER A 86 -13.97 -11.93 -3.91
N VAL A 87 -12.66 -11.75 -3.91
CA VAL A 87 -11.68 -12.52 -4.70
C VAL A 87 -10.59 -13.19 -3.85
N ASN A 88 -10.77 -13.23 -2.54
CA ASN A 88 -9.77 -13.77 -1.60
C ASN A 88 -8.37 -13.10 -1.70
N ALA A 89 -8.33 -11.81 -2.02
CA ALA A 89 -7.11 -11.04 -2.10
C ALA A 89 -6.75 -10.35 -0.78
N ILE A 90 -5.48 -10.14 -0.56
CA ILE A 90 -5.00 -9.27 0.53
C ILE A 90 -5.17 -7.81 0.09
N LEU A 91 -5.85 -7.01 0.90
CA LEU A 91 -5.88 -5.56 0.70
C LEU A 91 -4.61 -4.94 1.30
N PHE A 92 -3.83 -4.27 0.45
CA PHE A 92 -2.61 -3.58 0.80
C PHE A 92 -2.80 -2.08 0.55
N ALA A 93 -2.82 -1.27 1.63
CA ALA A 93 -2.99 0.17 1.53
C ALA A 93 -1.64 0.89 1.63
N ASP A 94 -1.25 1.57 0.56
CA ASP A 94 -0.09 2.45 0.56
C ASP A 94 -0.54 3.90 0.77
N ILE A 95 -0.34 4.41 1.97
CA ILE A 95 -0.74 5.76 2.36
C ILE A 95 0.44 6.75 2.38
N ALA A 96 1.54 6.43 1.72
CA ALA A 96 2.77 7.23 1.78
C ALA A 96 2.55 8.74 1.51
N HIS A 97 1.65 9.09 0.59
CA HIS A 97 1.36 10.48 0.27
C HIS A 97 0.32 11.15 1.17
N ILE A 98 -0.52 10.36 1.86
CA ILE A 98 -1.63 10.85 2.68
C ILE A 98 -1.50 10.52 4.16
N ALA A 99 -0.38 9.93 4.59
CA ALA A 99 -0.23 9.49 5.98
C ALA A 99 -0.39 10.62 7.01
N GLY A 100 0.09 11.82 6.70
CA GLY A 100 -0.14 12.99 7.54
C GLY A 100 -1.61 13.41 7.62
N LEU A 101 -2.35 13.30 6.51
CA LEU A 101 -3.80 13.57 6.48
C LEU A 101 -4.57 12.51 7.29
N VAL A 102 -4.17 11.24 7.20
CA VAL A 102 -4.75 10.15 8.00
C VAL A 102 -4.47 10.37 9.49
N ALA A 103 -3.25 10.75 9.85
CA ALA A 103 -2.89 11.03 11.24
C ALA A 103 -3.67 12.24 11.81
N ALA A 104 -3.94 13.24 10.98
CA ALA A 104 -4.72 14.43 11.35
C ALA A 104 -6.25 14.23 11.27
N ASN A 105 -6.73 13.03 10.92
CA ASN A 105 -8.15 12.72 10.67
C ASN A 105 -8.78 13.54 9.51
N GLU A 106 -7.97 14.04 8.58
CA GLU A 106 -8.42 14.74 7.36
C GLU A 106 -8.62 13.79 6.16
N HIS A 107 -8.32 12.50 6.33
CA HIS A 107 -8.61 11.43 5.40
C HIS A 107 -8.98 10.17 6.18
N GLN A 108 -9.84 9.33 5.61
CA GLN A 108 -10.22 8.04 6.22
C GLN A 108 -9.00 7.20 6.57
N SER A 109 -9.07 6.54 7.73
CA SER A 109 -8.03 5.58 8.13
C SER A 109 -8.19 4.25 7.39
N PRO A 110 -7.12 3.66 6.82
CA PRO A 110 -7.18 2.33 6.21
C PRO A 110 -7.25 1.20 7.26
N PHE A 111 -6.89 1.46 8.51
CA PHE A 111 -6.68 0.42 9.52
C PHE A 111 -7.87 -0.49 9.82
N PRO A 112 -9.12 -0.03 9.81
CA PRO A 112 -10.27 -0.93 9.98
C PRO A 112 -10.46 -1.90 8.80
N HIS A 113 -9.84 -1.62 7.65
CA HIS A 113 -10.16 -2.29 6.40
C HIS A 113 -8.97 -3.02 5.77
N ALA A 114 -7.78 -2.41 5.74
CA ALA A 114 -6.62 -2.99 5.09
C ALA A 114 -5.97 -4.11 5.93
N HIS A 115 -5.53 -5.17 5.26
CA HIS A 115 -4.74 -6.23 5.90
C HIS A 115 -3.31 -5.78 6.19
N VAL A 116 -2.76 -4.96 5.30
CA VAL A 116 -1.43 -4.37 5.42
C VAL A 116 -1.50 -2.90 5.05
N VAL A 117 -0.88 -2.06 5.86
CA VAL A 117 -0.73 -0.62 5.58
C VAL A 117 0.74 -0.30 5.49
N THR A 118 1.13 0.43 4.45
CA THR A 118 2.50 0.93 4.29
C THR A 118 2.52 2.43 4.15
N THR A 119 3.60 3.03 4.62
CA THR A 119 3.87 4.44 4.41
C THR A 119 5.36 4.71 4.34
N THR A 120 5.74 5.81 3.72
CA THR A 120 7.02 6.45 3.95
C THR A 120 6.93 7.38 5.15
N THR A 121 8.05 7.61 5.83
CA THR A 121 8.10 8.51 6.99
C THR A 121 8.54 9.94 6.62
N HIS A 122 9.03 10.17 5.40
CA HIS A 122 9.66 11.41 4.95
C HIS A 122 8.83 12.26 3.98
N LYS A 123 7.51 12.01 3.90
CA LYS A 123 6.56 12.80 3.11
C LYS A 123 5.67 13.62 4.05
N THR A 124 4.35 13.42 4.03
CA THR A 124 3.42 14.18 4.86
C THR A 124 3.59 13.94 6.36
N LEU A 125 4.22 12.85 6.79
CA LEU A 125 4.62 12.64 8.20
C LEU A 125 5.85 13.46 8.63
N ARG A 126 6.54 14.12 7.69
CA ARG A 126 7.66 15.05 7.96
C ARG A 126 8.80 14.43 8.79
N GLY A 127 9.00 13.12 8.67
CA GLY A 127 10.03 12.38 9.40
C GLY A 127 11.30 12.11 8.58
N PRO A 128 12.19 11.27 9.09
CA PRO A 128 13.40 10.85 8.39
C PRO A 128 13.06 9.96 7.20
N ARG A 129 14.00 9.89 6.24
CA ARG A 129 13.85 8.96 5.11
C ARG A 129 13.78 7.52 5.59
N GLY A 130 12.69 6.87 5.27
CA GLY A 130 12.41 5.48 5.65
C GLY A 130 11.00 5.07 5.31
N GLY A 131 10.66 3.84 5.64
CA GLY A 131 9.33 3.27 5.49
C GLY A 131 8.82 2.67 6.80
N MET A 132 7.54 2.38 6.83
CA MET A 132 6.87 1.68 7.91
C MET A 132 5.83 0.73 7.31
N ILE A 133 5.73 -0.46 7.89
CA ILE A 133 4.71 -1.46 7.55
C ILE A 133 3.93 -1.77 8.82
N MET A 134 2.62 -1.80 8.70
CA MET A 134 1.70 -2.00 9.83
C MET A 134 0.65 -3.03 9.46
N THR A 135 0.30 -3.89 10.41
CA THR A 135 -0.79 -4.86 10.28
C THR A 135 -1.32 -5.24 11.65
N ASN A 136 -2.60 -5.59 11.74
CA ASN A 136 -3.23 -6.16 12.93
C ASN A 136 -3.28 -7.69 12.88
N ASP A 137 -2.81 -8.31 11.79
CA ASP A 137 -2.77 -9.76 11.60
C ASP A 137 -1.40 -10.31 12.03
N GLU A 138 -1.38 -11.13 13.08
CA GLU A 138 -0.14 -11.70 13.63
C GLU A 138 0.60 -12.62 12.64
N GLU A 139 -0.12 -13.37 11.81
CA GLU A 139 0.50 -14.27 10.83
C GLU A 139 1.13 -13.49 9.68
N ILE A 140 0.48 -12.41 9.26
CA ILE A 140 1.07 -11.47 8.30
C ILE A 140 2.28 -10.78 8.91
N ALA A 141 2.20 -10.34 10.17
CA ALA A 141 3.31 -9.69 10.87
C ALA A 141 4.55 -10.61 10.96
N LYS A 142 4.36 -11.88 11.31
CA LYS A 142 5.45 -12.88 11.35
C LYS A 142 6.14 -13.03 9.99
N LYS A 143 5.34 -13.15 8.91
CA LYS A 143 5.86 -13.26 7.53
C LYS A 143 6.63 -12.01 7.11
N ILE A 144 6.11 -10.82 7.43
CA ILE A 144 6.76 -9.55 7.12
C ILE A 144 8.07 -9.41 7.89
N ASN A 145 8.08 -9.68 9.19
CA ASN A 145 9.28 -9.61 10.01
C ASN A 145 10.39 -10.53 9.49
N SER A 146 10.06 -11.78 9.17
CA SER A 146 11.01 -12.74 8.60
C SER A 146 11.53 -12.30 7.22
N ALA A 147 10.68 -11.73 6.39
CA ALA A 147 11.08 -11.23 5.08
C ALA A 147 11.96 -9.98 5.17
N ILE A 148 11.74 -9.11 6.16
CA ILE A 148 12.59 -7.95 6.40
C ILE A 148 13.94 -8.40 6.94
N PHE A 149 13.95 -9.14 8.06
CA PHE A 149 15.17 -9.64 8.66
C PHE A 149 15.03 -11.13 9.00
N PRO A 150 15.94 -11.99 8.54
CA PRO A 150 17.15 -11.69 7.75
C PRO A 150 16.94 -11.67 6.21
N GLY A 151 15.68 -11.71 5.73
CA GLY A 151 15.38 -11.94 4.32
C GLY A 151 15.94 -10.89 3.35
N LEU A 152 15.69 -9.61 3.60
CA LEU A 152 16.03 -8.52 2.68
C LEU A 152 16.94 -7.44 3.29
N GLN A 153 16.95 -7.31 4.60
CA GLN A 153 17.71 -6.27 5.32
C GLN A 153 18.60 -6.89 6.39
N GLY A 154 19.58 -6.12 6.83
CA GLY A 154 20.46 -6.41 7.97
C GLY A 154 20.12 -5.55 9.19
N GLY A 155 21.15 -5.14 9.93
CA GLY A 155 21.00 -4.29 11.12
C GLY A 155 20.32 -2.96 10.81
N PRO A 156 19.42 -2.48 11.69
CA PRO A 156 18.67 -1.26 11.46
C PRO A 156 19.56 0.00 11.68
N LEU A 157 19.18 1.09 11.00
CA LEU A 157 19.76 2.41 11.23
C LEU A 157 19.12 3.05 12.46
N VAL A 158 19.72 2.88 13.62
CA VAL A 158 19.14 3.28 14.93
C VAL A 158 18.86 4.79 15.00
N HIS A 159 19.71 5.63 14.39
CA HIS A 159 19.46 7.07 14.31
C HIS A 159 18.20 7.42 13.52
N VAL A 160 17.86 6.64 12.48
CA VAL A 160 16.61 6.79 11.73
C VAL A 160 15.42 6.37 12.61
N ILE A 161 15.55 5.29 13.41
CA ILE A 161 14.52 4.86 14.34
C ILE A 161 14.24 5.95 15.38
N ALA A 162 15.29 6.53 15.97
CA ALA A 162 15.15 7.63 16.92
C ALA A 162 14.46 8.86 16.28
N ALA A 163 14.86 9.22 15.06
CA ALA A 163 14.22 10.32 14.33
C ALA A 163 12.74 10.05 13.99
N LYS A 164 12.37 8.80 13.71
CA LYS A 164 10.95 8.42 13.55
C LYS A 164 10.16 8.63 14.83
N ALA A 165 10.74 8.28 15.99
CA ALA A 165 10.06 8.48 17.28
C ALA A 165 9.75 9.96 17.52
N VAL A 166 10.69 10.86 17.21
CA VAL A 166 10.47 12.32 17.29
C VAL A 166 9.35 12.75 16.33
N ALA A 167 9.45 12.36 15.06
CA ALA A 167 8.46 12.73 14.04
C ALA A 167 7.04 12.25 14.39
N PHE A 168 6.91 11.06 14.96
CA PHE A 168 5.60 10.52 15.35
C PHE A 168 5.06 11.22 16.60
N GLY A 169 5.93 11.60 17.56
CA GLY A 169 5.54 12.43 18.69
C GLY A 169 5.06 13.83 18.28
N GLU A 170 5.60 14.39 17.18
CA GLU A 170 5.15 15.67 16.62
C GLU A 170 3.83 15.55 15.83
N ALA A 171 3.49 14.34 15.37
CA ALA A 171 2.27 14.08 14.60
C ALA A 171 1.04 13.74 15.46
N LEU A 172 1.22 13.51 16.76
CA LEU A 172 0.17 13.27 17.75
C LEU A 172 -0.41 14.59 18.27
#